data_c21ce236a18832647a5732d6927a14a4
#
_entry.id   c21ce236a18832647a5732d6927a14a4
#
_cell.length_a   1.000
_cell.length_b   1.000
_cell.length_c   1.000
_cell.angle_alpha   90.00
_cell.angle_beta   90.00
_cell.angle_gamma   90.00
#
_symmetry.space_group_name_H-M   'P 1'
#
loop_
_entity.id
_entity.type
_entity.pdbx_description
1 polymer ?
#
loop_
_entity_poly.entity_id
_entity_poly.type
_entity_poly.pdbx_seq_one_letter_code
_entity_poly.pdbx_strand_id
1 'polypeptide(L)'
;MRVLVVEDEGDLAEAVVRGLARQGFAVDVARDGAEALEKTWATPYDVIVLDRDLPAVHGDEVCRRLVDDGALSRILMLTASGTVDDRVHGLGLGADDYLAKPFAFGELVARVHALGRRAQRPVPPVLRRAGLELDPARGLASRDGARLDLTPKELAVLRLLLVADGAIVSAEELLERAWDEHADPFTNTVRVTLSNLRRKLGRPPLIETVPGAGYVIR
;
A
#
# COMPACT_ATOMS: atom_id res chain seq x y z
N MET A 1 -1.97 -1.72 2.67
CA MET A 1 -1.86 -0.53 1.80
C MET A 1 -1.78 -1.01 0.38
N ARG A 2 -2.72 -0.60 -0.45
CA ARG A 2 -2.82 -1.01 -1.84
C ARG A 2 -2.20 0.05 -2.74
N VAL A 3 -1.32 -0.38 -3.64
CA VAL A 3 -0.54 0.48 -4.52
C VAL A 3 -0.82 0.08 -5.97
N LEU A 4 -1.12 1.06 -6.82
CA LEU A 4 -1.13 0.86 -8.27
C LEU A 4 0.21 1.33 -8.82
N VAL A 5 0.87 0.50 -9.62
CA VAL A 5 2.07 0.86 -10.39
C VAL A 5 1.66 1.00 -11.85
N VAL A 6 1.84 2.20 -12.41
CA VAL A 6 1.54 2.51 -13.82
C VAL A 6 2.85 2.74 -14.54
N GLU A 7 3.28 1.77 -15.33
CA GLU A 7 4.60 1.74 -15.97
C GLU A 7 4.52 0.84 -17.21
N ASP A 8 4.88 1.34 -18.38
CA ASP A 8 4.84 0.61 -19.64
C ASP A 8 6.09 -0.26 -19.86
N GLU A 9 7.24 0.13 -19.29
CA GLU A 9 8.45 -0.66 -19.35
C GLU A 9 8.33 -1.92 -18.48
N GLY A 10 8.21 -3.09 -19.14
CA GLY A 10 7.93 -4.37 -18.48
C GLY A 10 8.89 -4.71 -17.37
N ASP A 11 10.20 -4.60 -17.60
CA ASP A 11 11.24 -4.99 -16.63
C ASP A 11 11.23 -4.08 -15.40
N LEU A 12 11.04 -2.78 -15.58
CA LEU A 12 10.97 -1.80 -14.50
C LEU A 12 9.70 -2.03 -13.67
N ALA A 13 8.54 -2.17 -14.32
CA ALA A 13 7.29 -2.44 -13.64
C ALA A 13 7.37 -3.71 -12.77
N GLU A 14 7.88 -4.83 -13.33
CA GLU A 14 8.05 -6.06 -12.56
C GLU A 14 9.01 -5.91 -11.39
N ALA A 15 10.13 -5.19 -11.58
CA ALA A 15 11.08 -4.95 -10.50
C ALA A 15 10.45 -4.14 -9.36
N VAL A 16 9.68 -3.09 -9.71
CA VAL A 16 8.96 -2.24 -8.75
C VAL A 16 7.89 -3.06 -8.01
N VAL A 17 7.06 -3.81 -8.73
CA VAL A 17 6.02 -4.67 -8.16
C VAL A 17 6.60 -5.69 -7.19
N ARG A 18 7.60 -6.47 -7.63
CA ARG A 18 8.26 -7.47 -6.76
C ARG A 18 8.86 -6.83 -5.52
N GLY A 19 9.47 -5.67 -5.70
CA GLY A 19 10.08 -4.95 -4.59
C GLY A 19 9.05 -4.47 -3.57
N LEU A 20 7.98 -3.80 -4.02
CA LEU A 20 6.89 -3.31 -3.15
C LEU A 20 6.14 -4.47 -2.48
N ALA A 21 5.87 -5.57 -3.19
CA ALA A 21 5.22 -6.75 -2.62
C ALA A 21 6.06 -7.37 -1.48
N ARG A 22 7.40 -7.36 -1.59
CA ARG A 22 8.31 -7.78 -0.50
C ARG A 22 8.25 -6.88 0.73
N GLN A 23 7.81 -5.63 0.57
CA GLN A 23 7.56 -4.70 1.67
C GLN A 23 6.15 -4.86 2.29
N GLY A 24 5.37 -5.83 1.79
CA GLY A 24 4.04 -6.13 2.31
C GLY A 24 2.91 -5.31 1.69
N PHE A 25 3.17 -4.53 0.64
CA PHE A 25 2.11 -3.87 -0.11
C PHE A 25 1.27 -4.86 -0.92
N ALA A 26 -0.01 -4.56 -1.09
CA ALA A 26 -0.83 -5.11 -2.16
C ALA A 26 -0.54 -4.28 -3.41
N VAL A 27 -0.08 -4.88 -4.49
CA VAL A 27 0.40 -4.13 -5.67
C VAL A 27 -0.27 -4.65 -6.91
N ASP A 28 -0.98 -3.76 -7.59
CA ASP A 28 -1.53 -3.99 -8.92
C ASP A 28 -0.71 -3.21 -9.96
N VAL A 29 -0.80 -3.62 -11.21
CA VAL A 29 -0.07 -3.02 -12.32
C VAL A 29 -1.04 -2.56 -13.40
N ALA A 30 -0.76 -1.39 -13.98
CA ALA A 30 -1.31 -0.94 -15.26
C ALA A 30 -0.16 -0.65 -16.23
N ARG A 31 -0.34 -0.97 -17.49
CA ARG A 31 0.69 -0.83 -18.53
C ARG A 31 0.56 0.44 -19.34
N ASP A 32 -0.54 1.14 -19.21
CA ASP A 32 -0.79 2.43 -19.83
C ASP A 32 -1.77 3.26 -18.99
N GLY A 33 -1.96 4.52 -19.40
CA GLY A 33 -2.82 5.43 -18.67
C GLY A 33 -4.31 5.10 -18.77
N ALA A 34 -4.78 4.41 -19.82
CA ALA A 34 -6.17 4.02 -19.94
C ALA A 34 -6.50 2.89 -18.95
N GLU A 35 -5.66 1.85 -18.90
CA GLU A 35 -5.77 0.78 -17.91
C GLU A 35 -5.70 1.32 -16.47
N ALA A 36 -4.83 2.32 -16.24
CA ALA A 36 -4.74 2.96 -14.92
C ALA A 36 -6.06 3.61 -14.50
N LEU A 37 -6.71 4.34 -15.40
CA LEU A 37 -8.01 4.98 -15.12
C LEU A 37 -9.12 3.95 -14.90
N GLU A 38 -9.16 2.87 -15.67
CA GLU A 38 -10.12 1.77 -15.46
C GLU A 38 -9.95 1.13 -14.08
N LYS A 39 -8.71 0.81 -13.71
CA LYS A 39 -8.41 0.21 -12.40
C LYS A 39 -8.74 1.12 -11.23
N THR A 40 -8.45 2.41 -11.35
CA THR A 40 -8.74 3.39 -10.29
C THR A 40 -10.23 3.65 -10.12
N TRP A 41 -11.01 3.49 -11.18
CA TRP A 41 -12.48 3.56 -11.09
C TRP A 41 -13.07 2.33 -10.36
N ALA A 42 -12.51 1.14 -10.63
CA ALA A 42 -13.02 -0.12 -10.06
C ALA A 42 -12.49 -0.40 -8.64
N THR A 43 -11.31 0.11 -8.30
CA THR A 43 -10.59 -0.25 -7.09
C THR A 43 -9.98 0.97 -6.41
N PRO A 44 -10.21 1.19 -5.10
CA PRO A 44 -9.54 2.26 -4.37
C PRO A 44 -8.08 1.90 -4.07
N TYR A 45 -7.15 2.78 -4.45
CA TYR A 45 -5.74 2.68 -4.13
C TYR A 45 -5.34 3.73 -3.09
N ASP A 46 -4.45 3.36 -2.18
CA ASP A 46 -3.87 4.30 -1.20
C ASP A 46 -2.82 5.20 -1.88
N VAL A 47 -2.00 4.60 -2.78
CA VAL A 47 -0.95 5.31 -3.53
C VAL A 47 -0.93 4.82 -4.98
N ILE A 48 -0.74 5.73 -5.91
CA ILE A 48 -0.50 5.45 -7.33
C ILE A 48 0.92 5.90 -7.64
N VAL A 49 1.78 4.97 -8.06
CA VAL A 49 3.11 5.24 -8.61
C VAL A 49 2.92 5.33 -10.11
N LEU A 50 3.05 6.52 -10.68
CA LEU A 50 2.63 6.84 -12.04
C LEU A 50 3.80 7.31 -12.88
N ASP A 51 4.16 6.55 -13.91
CA ASP A 51 5.10 7.06 -14.88
C ASP A 51 4.48 8.21 -15.67
N ARG A 52 5.30 9.22 -15.92
CA ARG A 52 4.91 10.39 -16.70
C ARG A 52 4.81 10.07 -18.18
N ASP A 53 5.79 9.34 -18.70
CA ASP A 53 6.02 9.15 -20.14
C ASP A 53 5.30 7.89 -20.67
N LEU A 54 4.01 7.73 -20.33
CA LEU A 54 3.18 6.60 -20.75
C LEU A 54 2.70 6.73 -22.20
N PRO A 55 2.54 5.60 -22.92
CA PRO A 55 1.89 5.58 -24.21
C PRO A 55 0.38 5.85 -24.11
N ALA A 56 -0.22 6.25 -25.22
CA ALA A 56 -1.65 6.53 -25.42
C ALA A 56 -2.18 7.67 -24.52
N VAL A 57 -2.24 7.51 -23.22
CA VAL A 57 -2.65 8.54 -22.26
C VAL A 57 -1.47 8.89 -21.37
N HIS A 58 -0.91 10.09 -21.57
CA HIS A 58 0.25 10.58 -20.82
C HIS A 58 -0.04 10.67 -19.32
N GLY A 59 0.97 10.39 -18.48
CA GLY A 59 0.81 10.39 -17.03
C GLY A 59 0.28 11.71 -16.45
N ASP A 60 0.65 12.85 -17.03
CA ASP A 60 0.12 14.16 -16.64
C ASP A 60 -1.41 14.23 -16.82
N GLU A 61 -1.94 13.61 -17.89
CA GLU A 61 -3.39 13.56 -18.15
C GLU A 61 -4.10 12.60 -17.19
N VAL A 62 -3.48 11.45 -16.90
CA VAL A 62 -3.99 10.51 -15.88
C VAL A 62 -4.06 11.21 -14.53
N CYS A 63 -2.99 11.89 -14.12
CA CYS A 63 -2.93 12.63 -12.85
C CYS A 63 -4.06 13.67 -12.78
N ARG A 64 -4.24 14.48 -13.82
CA ARG A 64 -5.27 15.52 -13.88
C ARG A 64 -6.67 14.92 -13.73
N ARG A 65 -6.99 13.85 -14.48
CA ARG A 65 -8.31 13.19 -14.38
C ARG A 65 -8.57 12.65 -12.98
N LEU A 66 -7.58 11.99 -12.37
CA LEU A 66 -7.72 11.49 -11.01
C LEU A 66 -7.99 12.60 -10.00
N VAL A 67 -7.34 13.76 -10.15
CA VAL A 67 -7.57 14.93 -9.28
C VAL A 67 -8.96 15.53 -9.53
N ASP A 68 -9.35 15.69 -10.78
CA ASP A 68 -10.65 16.27 -11.17
C ASP A 68 -11.82 15.37 -10.70
N ASP A 69 -11.64 14.05 -10.74
CA ASP A 69 -12.60 13.07 -10.25
C ASP A 69 -12.63 12.96 -8.70
N GLY A 70 -11.76 13.70 -8.01
CA GLY A 70 -11.69 13.70 -6.55
C GLY A 70 -11.14 12.41 -5.96
N ALA A 71 -10.27 11.71 -6.67
CA ALA A 71 -9.62 10.50 -6.18
C ALA A 71 -8.88 10.76 -4.85
N LEU A 72 -9.10 9.89 -3.87
CA LEU A 72 -8.44 9.99 -2.55
C LEU A 72 -7.02 9.42 -2.56
N SER A 73 -6.64 8.75 -3.63
CA SER A 73 -5.30 8.18 -3.83
C SER A 73 -4.24 9.27 -3.82
N ARG A 74 -3.07 8.96 -3.24
CA ARG A 74 -1.90 9.82 -3.35
C ARG A 74 -1.07 9.45 -4.57
N ILE A 75 -0.63 10.44 -5.32
CA ILE A 75 0.07 10.24 -6.60
C ILE A 75 1.55 10.55 -6.43
N LEU A 76 2.40 9.54 -6.65
CA LEU A 76 3.84 9.65 -6.82
C LEU A 76 4.16 9.58 -8.30
N MET A 77 4.54 10.72 -8.89
CA MET A 77 4.94 10.77 -10.29
C MET A 77 6.39 10.32 -10.47
N LEU A 78 6.63 9.38 -11.39
CA LEU A 78 7.97 9.04 -11.87
C LEU A 78 8.27 9.88 -13.11
N THR A 79 9.48 10.45 -13.22
CA THR A 79 9.84 11.33 -14.33
C THR A 79 11.28 11.07 -14.79
N ALA A 80 11.51 11.07 -16.10
CA ALA A 80 12.85 10.98 -16.69
C ALA A 80 13.67 12.27 -16.47
N SER A 81 13.01 13.40 -16.25
CA SER A 81 13.67 14.70 -16.06
C SER A 81 13.59 15.14 -14.59
N GLY A 82 14.75 15.41 -14.01
CA GLY A 82 14.89 15.89 -12.64
C GLY A 82 14.96 17.43 -12.54
N THR A 83 14.58 18.18 -13.58
CA THR A 83 14.67 19.65 -13.55
C THR A 83 13.70 20.25 -12.54
N VAL A 84 14.05 21.43 -12.02
CA VAL A 84 13.18 22.15 -11.08
C VAL A 84 11.87 22.54 -11.77
N ASP A 85 11.93 22.91 -13.04
CA ASP A 85 10.77 23.34 -13.82
C ASP A 85 9.78 22.21 -14.04
N ASP A 86 10.24 20.97 -14.30
CA ASP A 86 9.37 19.80 -14.42
C ASP A 86 8.66 19.48 -13.11
N ARG A 87 9.36 19.61 -11.98
CA ARG A 87 8.75 19.42 -10.66
C ARG A 87 7.72 20.49 -10.31
N VAL A 88 8.01 21.75 -10.66
CA VAL A 88 7.07 22.86 -10.44
C VAL A 88 5.83 22.69 -11.32
N HIS A 89 6.02 22.33 -12.60
CA HIS A 89 4.90 22.09 -13.52
C HIS A 89 4.01 20.92 -13.02
N GLY A 90 4.64 19.85 -12.63
CA GLY A 90 3.92 18.66 -12.18
C GLY A 90 3.20 18.83 -10.83
N LEU A 91 3.76 19.59 -9.88
CA LEU A 91 3.05 19.95 -8.64
C LEU A 91 1.79 20.78 -8.94
N GLY A 92 1.81 21.58 -10.01
CA GLY A 92 0.63 22.27 -10.52
C GLY A 92 -0.46 21.36 -11.08
N LEU A 93 -0.14 20.11 -11.44
CA LEU A 93 -1.09 19.10 -11.94
C LEU A 93 -1.80 18.31 -10.82
N GLY A 94 -1.37 18.50 -9.55
CA GLY A 94 -2.00 17.88 -8.40
C GLY A 94 -1.35 16.58 -7.92
N ALA A 95 -0.17 16.21 -8.44
CA ALA A 95 0.61 15.11 -7.85
C ALA A 95 1.13 15.48 -6.46
N ASP A 96 1.18 14.48 -5.56
CA ASP A 96 1.58 14.69 -4.17
C ASP A 96 3.11 14.64 -3.95
N ASP A 97 3.85 13.96 -4.83
CA ASP A 97 5.32 13.87 -4.80
C ASP A 97 5.88 13.44 -6.17
N TYR A 98 7.19 13.63 -6.36
CA TYR A 98 7.94 13.32 -7.58
C TYR A 98 9.20 12.53 -7.27
N LEU A 99 9.54 11.58 -8.16
CA LEU A 99 10.76 10.80 -8.07
C LEU A 99 11.40 10.69 -9.48
N ALA A 100 12.63 11.21 -9.60
CA ALA A 100 13.35 11.16 -10.87
C ALA A 100 13.90 9.77 -11.16
N LYS A 101 13.79 9.32 -12.40
CA LYS A 101 14.48 8.12 -12.94
C LYS A 101 15.93 8.53 -13.35
N PRO A 102 16.97 7.69 -13.07
CA PRO A 102 16.91 6.47 -12.26
C PRO A 102 16.86 6.76 -10.76
N PHE A 103 16.12 5.96 -10.01
CA PHE A 103 15.94 6.11 -8.57
C PHE A 103 16.46 4.90 -7.78
N ALA A 104 16.82 5.14 -6.52
CA ALA A 104 17.09 4.07 -5.58
C ALA A 104 15.77 3.45 -5.10
N PHE A 105 15.64 2.12 -5.12
CA PHE A 105 14.42 1.43 -4.69
C PHE A 105 14.02 1.78 -3.25
N GLY A 106 14.99 1.94 -2.34
CA GLY A 106 14.72 2.37 -0.97
C GLY A 106 14.08 3.75 -0.88
N GLU A 107 14.37 4.67 -1.81
CA GLU A 107 13.74 6.00 -1.87
C GLU A 107 12.27 5.87 -2.32
N LEU A 108 12.00 5.08 -3.37
CA LEU A 108 10.64 4.79 -3.80
C LEU A 108 9.79 4.27 -2.64
N VAL A 109 10.28 3.25 -1.92
CA VAL A 109 9.58 2.66 -0.77
C VAL A 109 9.31 3.70 0.32
N ALA A 110 10.29 4.53 0.66
CA ALA A 110 10.15 5.56 1.68
C ALA A 110 9.07 6.59 1.30
N ARG A 111 9.02 7.01 0.02
CA ARG A 111 8.02 7.95 -0.50
C ARG A 111 6.63 7.33 -0.52
N VAL A 112 6.47 6.10 -1.01
CA VAL A 112 5.20 5.37 -0.99
C VAL A 112 4.67 5.24 0.44
N HIS A 113 5.52 4.90 1.42
CA HIS A 113 5.12 4.91 2.83
C HIS A 113 4.70 6.29 3.34
N ALA A 114 5.42 7.35 2.96
CA ALA A 114 5.10 8.71 3.39
C ALA A 114 3.76 9.18 2.84
N LEU A 115 3.49 8.90 1.57
CA LEU A 115 2.24 9.24 0.89
C LEU A 115 1.06 8.44 1.47
N GLY A 116 1.23 7.14 1.65
CA GLY A 116 0.17 6.29 2.22
C GLY A 116 -0.22 6.68 3.66
N ARG A 117 0.67 7.32 4.43
CA ARG A 117 0.29 7.91 5.72
C ARG A 117 -0.61 9.14 5.58
N ARG A 118 -0.45 9.92 4.50
CA ARG A 118 -1.27 11.12 4.23
C ARG A 118 -2.65 10.79 3.68
N ALA A 119 -2.80 9.66 3.00
CA ALA A 119 -4.07 9.18 2.45
C ALA A 119 -5.05 8.68 3.53
N GLN A 120 -4.57 8.37 4.72
CA GLN A 120 -5.36 7.88 5.86
C GLN A 120 -5.46 8.98 6.93
N ARG A 121 -6.42 8.81 7.89
CA ARG A 121 -6.42 9.62 9.12
C ARG A 121 -5.00 9.62 9.71
N PRO A 122 -4.55 10.70 10.39
CA PRO A 122 -3.21 10.73 10.97
C PRO A 122 -2.94 9.47 11.79
N VAL A 123 -2.18 8.54 11.20
CA VAL A 123 -1.80 7.29 11.85
C VAL A 123 -0.47 7.58 12.55
N PRO A 124 -0.34 7.32 13.84
CA PRO A 124 0.94 7.47 14.54
C PRO A 124 2.06 6.73 13.78
N PRO A 125 3.30 7.26 13.77
CA PRO A 125 4.43 6.61 13.10
C PRO A 125 4.69 5.21 13.65
N VAL A 126 4.32 4.96 14.89
CA VAL A 126 4.31 3.64 15.55
C VAL A 126 2.90 3.37 16.06
N LEU A 127 2.32 2.27 15.58
CA LEU A 127 1.02 1.79 16.03
C LEU A 127 1.19 1.03 17.33
N ARG A 128 0.33 1.31 18.32
CA ARG A 128 0.38 0.65 19.64
C ARG A 128 -1.01 0.22 20.08
N ARG A 129 -1.14 -1.06 20.50
CA ARG A 129 -2.35 -1.60 21.11
C ARG A 129 -2.05 -2.93 21.80
N ALA A 130 -2.62 -3.14 22.98
CA ALA A 130 -2.54 -4.41 23.73
C ALA A 130 -1.11 -4.97 23.85
N GLY A 131 -0.11 -4.11 24.15
CA GLY A 131 1.30 -4.50 24.25
C GLY A 131 2.01 -4.71 22.92
N LEU A 132 1.27 -4.58 21.79
CA LEU A 132 1.86 -4.60 20.45
C LEU A 132 2.37 -3.22 20.05
N GLU A 133 3.53 -3.21 19.42
CA GLU A 133 4.06 -2.03 18.73
C GLU A 133 4.43 -2.44 17.30
N LEU A 134 4.04 -1.61 16.33
CA LEU A 134 4.39 -1.78 14.92
C LEU A 134 4.88 -0.46 14.35
N ASP A 135 6.11 -0.46 13.84
CA ASP A 135 6.68 0.60 12.99
C ASP A 135 6.55 0.17 11.52
N PRO A 136 5.56 0.67 10.79
CA PRO A 136 5.35 0.28 9.40
C PRO A 136 6.48 0.72 8.46
N ALA A 137 7.16 1.85 8.77
CA ALA A 137 8.22 2.39 7.93
C ALA A 137 9.49 1.54 7.99
N ARG A 138 9.73 0.90 9.13
CA ARG A 138 10.88 0.00 9.35
C ARG A 138 10.53 -1.48 9.15
N GLY A 139 9.24 -1.81 9.03
CA GLY A 139 8.79 -3.19 9.00
C GLY A 139 9.07 -3.95 10.30
N LEU A 140 9.06 -3.25 11.43
CA LEU A 140 9.40 -3.83 12.74
C LEU A 140 8.14 -3.95 13.59
N ALA A 141 7.97 -5.11 14.21
CA ALA A 141 6.91 -5.36 15.18
C ALA A 141 7.49 -5.96 16.46
N SER A 142 6.90 -5.60 17.59
CA SER A 142 7.22 -6.19 18.90
C SER A 142 5.94 -6.40 19.73
N ARG A 143 6.02 -7.31 20.70
CA ARG A 143 5.03 -7.51 21.75
C ARG A 143 5.71 -7.43 23.11
N ASP A 144 5.24 -6.54 23.95
CA ASP A 144 5.81 -6.33 25.31
C ASP A 144 7.34 -6.14 25.27
N GLY A 145 7.83 -5.43 24.23
CA GLY A 145 9.25 -5.16 23.98
C GLY A 145 10.00 -6.30 23.27
N ALA A 146 9.45 -7.50 23.18
CA ALA A 146 10.06 -8.62 22.45
C ALA A 146 9.79 -8.51 20.95
N ARG A 147 10.86 -8.55 20.13
CA ARG A 147 10.76 -8.47 18.67
C ARG A 147 10.02 -9.68 18.11
N LEU A 148 9.14 -9.41 17.15
CA LEU A 148 8.40 -10.43 16.40
C LEU A 148 9.01 -10.60 15.00
N ASP A 149 9.24 -11.84 14.60
CA ASP A 149 9.67 -12.18 13.24
C ASP A 149 8.45 -12.46 12.36
N LEU A 150 7.91 -11.41 11.76
CA LEU A 150 6.72 -11.46 10.92
C LEU A 150 7.10 -11.38 9.44
N THR A 151 6.37 -12.14 8.63
CA THR A 151 6.43 -12.00 7.18
C THR A 151 5.77 -10.69 6.73
N PRO A 152 6.06 -10.19 5.50
CA PRO A 152 5.43 -8.98 4.98
C PRO A 152 3.89 -9.03 5.01
N LYS A 153 3.28 -10.17 4.68
CA LYS A 153 1.81 -10.33 4.72
C LYS A 153 1.26 -10.35 6.16
N GLU A 154 1.97 -10.96 7.10
CA GLU A 154 1.60 -10.90 8.52
C GLU A 154 1.71 -9.49 9.08
N LEU A 155 2.75 -8.72 8.68
CA LEU A 155 2.88 -7.29 9.02
C LEU A 155 1.74 -6.46 8.43
N ALA A 156 1.36 -6.70 7.16
CA ALA A 156 0.26 -6.02 6.51
C ALA A 156 -1.07 -6.27 7.24
N VAL A 157 -1.38 -7.52 7.57
CA VAL A 157 -2.58 -7.88 8.33
C VAL A 157 -2.56 -7.27 9.73
N LEU A 158 -1.43 -7.37 10.45
CA LEU A 158 -1.29 -6.76 11.79
C LEU A 158 -1.51 -5.26 11.73
N ARG A 159 -0.95 -4.57 10.72
CA ARG A 159 -1.15 -3.14 10.52
C ARG A 159 -2.62 -2.78 10.33
N LEU A 160 -3.35 -3.51 9.50
CA LEU A 160 -4.78 -3.26 9.25
C LEU A 160 -5.59 -3.38 10.55
N LEU A 161 -5.34 -4.43 11.33
CA LEU A 161 -6.00 -4.64 12.61
C LEU A 161 -5.66 -3.56 13.66
N LEU A 162 -4.42 -3.08 13.68
CA LEU A 162 -4.00 -2.01 14.59
C LEU A 162 -4.57 -0.64 14.18
N VAL A 163 -4.62 -0.35 12.87
CA VAL A 163 -5.23 0.89 12.34
C VAL A 163 -6.73 0.93 12.60
N ALA A 164 -7.40 -0.22 12.58
CA ALA A 164 -8.82 -0.32 12.89
C ALA A 164 -9.14 0.00 14.35
N ASP A 165 -8.15 0.10 15.22
CA ASP A 165 -8.23 0.56 16.62
C ASP A 165 -9.37 -0.05 17.44
N GLY A 166 -9.53 -1.38 17.33
CA GLY A 166 -10.57 -2.14 18.02
C GLY A 166 -11.88 -2.26 17.24
N ALA A 167 -11.98 -1.72 16.04
CA ALA A 167 -13.04 -2.06 15.11
C ALA A 167 -12.80 -3.45 14.49
N ILE A 168 -13.89 -4.08 14.07
CA ILE A 168 -13.83 -5.38 13.38
C ILE A 168 -13.40 -5.13 11.94
N VAL A 169 -12.43 -5.90 11.45
CA VAL A 169 -11.99 -5.92 10.05
C VAL A 169 -12.45 -7.22 9.42
N SER A 170 -13.21 -7.15 8.33
CA SER A 170 -13.74 -8.34 7.67
C SER A 170 -12.64 -9.14 6.95
N ALA A 171 -12.92 -10.38 6.59
CA ALA A 171 -11.99 -11.20 5.81
C ALA A 171 -11.79 -10.63 4.39
N GLU A 172 -12.86 -10.09 3.82
CA GLU A 172 -12.88 -9.42 2.52
C GLU A 172 -12.01 -8.18 2.54
N GLU A 173 -12.17 -7.31 3.54
CA GLU A 173 -11.34 -6.10 3.70
C GLU A 173 -9.86 -6.45 3.90
N LEU A 174 -9.55 -7.50 4.68
CA LEU A 174 -8.18 -7.98 4.83
C LEU A 174 -7.61 -8.46 3.49
N LEU A 175 -8.39 -9.21 2.71
CA LEU A 175 -7.97 -9.71 1.40
C LEU A 175 -7.73 -8.54 0.44
N GLU A 176 -8.68 -7.63 0.32
CA GLU A 176 -8.62 -6.48 -0.59
C GLU A 176 -7.41 -5.57 -0.30
N ARG A 177 -7.10 -5.33 0.98
CA ARG A 177 -6.08 -4.34 1.39
C ARG A 177 -4.69 -4.91 1.63
N ALA A 178 -4.55 -6.24 1.80
CA ALA A 178 -3.27 -6.89 2.03
C ALA A 178 -2.81 -7.79 0.88
N TRP A 179 -3.66 -8.11 -0.10
CA TRP A 179 -3.30 -8.89 -1.28
C TRP A 179 -3.65 -8.13 -2.56
N ASP A 180 -2.99 -8.49 -3.67
CA ASP A 180 -3.23 -7.93 -5.01
C ASP A 180 -4.51 -8.48 -5.66
N GLU A 181 -4.84 -7.98 -6.84
CA GLU A 181 -6.03 -8.34 -7.61
C GLU A 181 -6.08 -9.83 -8.04
N HIS A 182 -4.94 -10.51 -8.03
CA HIS A 182 -4.85 -11.93 -8.39
C HIS A 182 -5.12 -12.87 -7.20
N ALA A 183 -5.33 -12.31 -6.00
CA ALA A 183 -5.64 -13.13 -4.84
C ALA A 183 -7.05 -13.71 -4.96
N ASP A 184 -7.13 -15.05 -5.07
CA ASP A 184 -8.40 -15.76 -5.14
C ASP A 184 -9.18 -15.62 -3.81
N PRO A 185 -10.37 -14.99 -3.81
CA PRO A 185 -11.16 -14.78 -2.61
C PRO A 185 -11.68 -16.09 -1.97
N PHE A 186 -11.68 -17.18 -2.73
CA PHE A 186 -12.11 -18.50 -2.23
C PHE A 186 -10.99 -19.28 -1.53
N THR A 187 -9.76 -18.75 -1.51
CA THR A 187 -8.65 -19.40 -0.80
C THR A 187 -8.70 -19.12 0.70
N ASN A 188 -8.08 -20.02 1.47
CA ASN A 188 -7.93 -19.85 2.92
C ASN A 188 -6.76 -18.92 3.30
N THR A 189 -6.25 -18.10 2.37
CA THR A 189 -5.05 -17.29 2.54
C THR A 189 -5.12 -16.37 3.77
N VAL A 190 -6.22 -15.66 3.97
CA VAL A 190 -6.44 -14.80 5.14
C VAL A 190 -6.40 -15.61 6.42
N ARG A 191 -7.11 -16.75 6.46
CA ARG A 191 -7.18 -17.62 7.65
C ARG A 191 -5.82 -18.22 8.00
N VAL A 192 -5.06 -18.66 6.99
CA VAL A 192 -3.71 -19.22 7.18
C VAL A 192 -2.77 -18.13 7.72
N THR A 193 -2.79 -16.95 7.13
CA THR A 193 -1.98 -15.81 7.60
C THR A 193 -2.32 -15.44 9.04
N LEU A 194 -3.59 -15.34 9.38
CA LEU A 194 -4.04 -15.06 10.75
C LEU A 194 -3.65 -16.16 11.74
N SER A 195 -3.72 -17.43 11.34
CA SER A 195 -3.28 -18.56 12.17
C SER A 195 -1.78 -18.47 12.48
N ASN A 196 -0.95 -18.19 11.46
CA ASN A 196 0.48 -18.01 11.63
C ASN A 196 0.80 -16.77 12.48
N LEU A 197 0.12 -15.67 12.23
CA LEU A 197 0.27 -14.44 13.00
C LEU A 197 -0.08 -14.66 14.48
N ARG A 198 -1.21 -15.30 14.80
CA ARG A 198 -1.61 -15.66 16.16
C ARG A 198 -0.55 -16.50 16.89
N ARG A 199 0.04 -17.48 16.19
CA ARG A 199 1.10 -18.31 16.75
C ARG A 199 2.33 -17.47 17.11
N LYS A 200 2.73 -16.54 16.24
CA LYS A 200 3.89 -15.65 16.46
C LYS A 200 3.62 -14.59 17.52
N LEU A 201 2.40 -14.07 17.59
CA LEU A 201 1.99 -13.16 18.68
C LEU A 201 2.00 -13.84 20.05
N GLY A 202 1.79 -15.17 20.13
CA GLY A 202 1.86 -15.91 21.38
C GLY A 202 0.62 -15.75 22.28
N ARG A 203 0.78 -15.96 23.58
CA ARG A 203 -0.30 -15.95 24.56
C ARG A 203 -0.18 -14.74 25.50
N PRO A 204 -1.32 -14.22 26.04
CA PRO A 204 -2.71 -14.55 25.67
C PRO A 204 -3.01 -14.15 24.21
N PRO A 205 -4.00 -14.81 23.54
CA PRO A 205 -4.37 -14.47 22.19
C PRO A 205 -4.92 -13.05 22.09
N LEU A 206 -4.36 -12.25 21.16
CA LEU A 206 -4.74 -10.85 20.98
C LEU A 206 -5.71 -10.64 19.82
N ILE A 207 -5.68 -11.52 18.81
CA ILE A 207 -6.59 -11.42 17.68
C ILE A 207 -7.78 -12.34 17.93
N GLU A 208 -8.94 -11.75 18.13
CA GLU A 208 -10.21 -12.45 18.27
C GLU A 208 -10.87 -12.65 16.91
N THR A 209 -11.62 -13.76 16.77
CA THR A 209 -12.53 -13.95 15.64
C THR A 209 -13.94 -13.62 16.10
N VAL A 210 -14.59 -12.71 15.36
CA VAL A 210 -16.01 -12.41 15.53
C VAL A 210 -16.77 -13.19 14.45
N PRO A 211 -17.50 -14.25 14.81
CA PRO A 211 -18.18 -15.10 13.84
C PRO A 211 -19.09 -14.30 12.89
N GLY A 212 -18.95 -14.54 11.59
CA GLY A 212 -19.73 -13.86 10.57
C GLY A 212 -19.36 -12.40 10.30
N ALA A 213 -18.45 -11.79 11.09
CA ALA A 213 -18.09 -10.38 10.94
C ALA A 213 -16.60 -10.15 10.61
N GLY A 214 -15.67 -10.91 11.23
CA GLY A 214 -14.25 -10.72 10.94
C GLY A 214 -13.33 -10.92 12.14
N TYR A 215 -12.32 -10.05 12.24
CA TYR A 215 -11.22 -10.15 13.19
C TYR A 215 -10.98 -8.81 13.88
N VAL A 216 -10.55 -8.86 15.14
CA VAL A 216 -10.33 -7.66 15.95
C VAL A 216 -9.17 -7.86 16.94
N ILE A 217 -8.42 -6.80 17.26
CA ILE A 217 -7.51 -6.69 18.39
C ILE A 217 -8.18 -5.76 19.41
N ARG A 218 -8.51 -6.29 20.59
CA ARG A 218 -9.14 -5.53 21.68
C ARG A 218 -8.13 -4.95 22.64
#